data_6ee9ac1732077f59a3a0d096df09ae68
#
_entry.id   6ee9ac1732077f59a3a0d096df09ae68
#
_cell.length_a   1.000
_cell.length_b   1.000
_cell.length_c   1.000
_cell.angle_alpha   90.00
_cell.angle_beta   90.00
_cell.angle_gamma   90.00
#
_symmetry.space_group_name_H-M   'P 1'
#
loop_
_entity.id
_entity.type
_entity.pdbx_description
1 polymer ?
#
loop_
_entity_poly.entity_id
_entity_poly.type
_entity_poly.pdbx_seq_one_letter_code
_entity_poly.pdbx_strand_id
1 'polypeptide(L)'
;KDRSFAVFMICSFLICIPLSFYFTWTGAFLSEMNVADYASKMTLGQLSEVGFLLLLPILLPILGAKRIMILGMAAWAARFALFAYFHEQPTATWMVLGGILLHGMCYDFIFVMGRMYVDKAAGDSLRASAQGLHAVFTLGAGMFVGSWLSGVVAQHYTNAQNVHDWKAIWLVPAVMSAALIPVFLALFREK
;
A
#
# COMPACT_ATOMS: atom_id res chain seq x y z
N LYS A 1 -24.56 -1.53 14.06
CA LYS A 1 -23.16 -1.06 13.86
C LYS A 1 -22.28 -2.29 13.63
N ASP A 2 -21.77 -2.46 12.42
CA ASP A 2 -20.94 -3.61 12.08
C ASP A 2 -19.48 -3.32 12.50
N ARG A 3 -19.01 -4.04 13.53
CA ARG A 3 -17.63 -3.90 14.03
C ARG A 3 -16.59 -4.24 12.95
N SER A 4 -16.86 -5.25 12.13
CA SER A 4 -15.94 -5.66 11.07
C SER A 4 -15.81 -4.59 9.99
N PHE A 5 -16.91 -3.92 9.63
CA PHE A 5 -16.90 -2.79 8.71
C PHE A 5 -16.08 -1.60 9.26
N ALA A 6 -16.25 -1.27 10.55
CA ALA A 6 -15.46 -0.21 11.17
C ALA A 6 -13.96 -0.54 11.19
N VAL A 7 -13.59 -1.78 11.53
CA VAL A 7 -12.20 -2.26 11.50
C VAL A 7 -11.64 -2.16 10.07
N PHE A 8 -12.39 -2.61 9.08
CA PHE A 8 -12.01 -2.50 7.68
C PHE A 8 -11.75 -1.04 7.27
N MET A 9 -12.67 -0.12 7.59
CA MET A 9 -12.52 1.29 7.27
C MET A 9 -11.26 1.91 7.92
N ILE A 10 -11.01 1.62 9.19
CA ILE A 10 -9.83 2.13 9.91
C ILE A 10 -8.55 1.56 9.30
N CYS A 11 -8.48 0.27 9.02
CA CYS A 11 -7.31 -0.34 8.40
C CYS A 11 -7.09 0.18 6.97
N SER A 12 -8.17 0.41 6.21
CA SER A 12 -8.10 1.02 4.87
C SER A 12 -7.60 2.47 4.91
N PHE A 13 -7.97 3.24 5.93
CA PHE A 13 -7.41 4.56 6.17
C PHE A 13 -5.92 4.50 6.50
N LEU A 14 -5.55 3.63 7.44
CA LEU A 14 -4.17 3.52 7.92
C LEU A 14 -3.21 3.03 6.82
N ILE A 15 -3.64 2.15 5.92
CA ILE A 15 -2.80 1.68 4.81
C ILE A 15 -2.58 2.75 3.74
N CYS A 16 -3.43 3.79 3.67
CA CYS A 16 -3.21 4.93 2.80
C CYS A 16 -1.98 5.77 3.21
N ILE A 17 -1.53 5.67 4.47
CA ILE A 17 -0.30 6.34 4.91
C ILE A 17 0.92 5.73 4.21
N PRO A 18 1.21 4.42 4.28
CA PRO A 18 2.23 3.78 3.46
C PRO A 18 2.07 4.02 1.96
N LEU A 19 0.84 4.00 1.44
CA LEU A 19 0.56 4.33 0.03
C LEU A 19 1.08 5.70 -0.35
N SER A 20 0.91 6.70 0.51
CA SER A 20 1.39 8.07 0.28
C SER A 20 2.92 8.14 0.20
N PHE A 21 3.65 7.39 1.03
CA PHE A 21 5.11 7.28 0.91
C PHE A 21 5.52 6.82 -0.49
N TYR A 22 4.83 5.81 -1.01
CA TYR A 22 5.13 5.31 -2.35
C TYR A 22 4.94 6.38 -3.42
N PHE A 23 3.78 7.02 -3.47
CA PHE A 23 3.49 8.00 -4.50
C PHE A 23 4.35 9.26 -4.39
N THR A 24 4.69 9.67 -3.18
CA THR A 24 5.47 10.90 -2.96
C THR A 24 6.95 10.68 -3.20
N TRP A 25 7.52 9.57 -2.74
CA TRP A 25 8.96 9.44 -2.59
C TRP A 25 9.64 8.44 -3.53
N THR A 26 8.90 7.53 -4.19
CA THR A 26 9.55 6.50 -5.03
C THR A 26 10.34 7.10 -6.18
N GLY A 27 9.82 8.13 -6.85
CA GLY A 27 10.53 8.80 -7.94
C GLY A 27 11.84 9.43 -7.49
N ALA A 28 11.81 10.19 -6.38
CA ALA A 28 13.00 10.81 -5.80
C ALA A 28 14.04 9.76 -5.37
N PHE A 29 13.59 8.72 -4.66
CA PHE A 29 14.42 7.59 -4.25
C PHE A 29 15.14 6.94 -5.43
N LEU A 30 14.41 6.54 -6.45
CA LEU A 30 15.00 5.85 -7.61
C LEU A 30 15.95 6.76 -8.40
N SER A 31 15.65 8.06 -8.46
CA SER A 31 16.51 9.07 -9.08
C SER A 31 17.83 9.24 -8.30
N GLU A 32 17.76 9.41 -6.98
CA GLU A 32 18.96 9.56 -6.13
C GLU A 32 19.80 8.28 -6.08
N MET A 33 19.17 7.12 -6.17
CA MET A 33 19.88 5.82 -6.26
C MET A 33 20.44 5.54 -7.67
N ASN A 34 20.34 6.48 -8.61
CA ASN A 34 20.80 6.38 -9.99
C ASN A 34 20.25 5.15 -10.73
N VAL A 35 18.98 4.80 -10.48
CA VAL A 35 18.32 3.71 -11.20
C VAL A 35 17.99 4.18 -12.61
N ALA A 36 18.70 3.66 -13.62
CA ALA A 36 18.46 4.02 -15.01
C ALA A 36 17.02 3.73 -15.42
N ASP A 37 16.42 4.62 -16.22
CA ASP A 37 15.06 4.48 -16.78
C ASP A 37 13.99 4.14 -15.73
N TYR A 38 14.11 4.68 -14.51
CA TYR A 38 13.21 4.36 -13.40
C TYR A 38 11.75 4.66 -13.73
N ALA A 39 11.46 5.72 -14.50
CA ALA A 39 10.10 6.05 -14.90
C ALA A 39 9.46 4.92 -15.73
N SER A 40 10.19 4.38 -16.70
CA SER A 40 9.73 3.21 -17.49
C SER A 40 9.60 1.97 -16.62
N LYS A 41 10.50 1.75 -15.65
CA LYS A 41 10.38 0.63 -14.70
C LYS A 41 9.16 0.75 -13.81
N MET A 42 8.78 1.96 -13.38
CA MET A 42 7.57 2.18 -12.59
C MET A 42 6.29 1.78 -13.34
N THR A 43 6.26 1.84 -14.68
CA THR A 43 5.09 1.37 -15.45
C THR A 43 4.87 -0.15 -15.35
N LEU A 44 5.92 -0.93 -15.01
CA LEU A 44 5.76 -2.36 -14.71
C LEU A 44 4.87 -2.61 -13.49
N GLY A 45 4.79 -1.64 -12.58
CA GLY A 45 3.85 -1.69 -11.46
C GLY A 45 2.40 -1.67 -11.93
N GLN A 46 2.05 -0.76 -12.86
CA GLN A 46 0.70 -0.73 -13.45
C GLN A 46 0.40 -2.00 -14.27
N LEU A 47 1.41 -2.52 -14.98
CA LEU A 47 1.24 -3.78 -15.71
C LEU A 47 0.98 -4.96 -14.75
N SER A 48 1.68 -5.00 -13.60
CA SER A 48 1.43 -6.00 -12.57
C SER A 48 0.01 -5.89 -11.97
N GLU A 49 -0.53 -4.67 -11.84
CA GLU A 49 -1.91 -4.41 -11.40
C GLU A 49 -2.92 -5.09 -12.32
N VAL A 50 -2.75 -5.00 -13.65
CA VAL A 50 -3.60 -5.73 -14.60
C VAL A 50 -3.55 -7.25 -14.36
N GLY A 51 -2.36 -7.79 -14.09
CA GLY A 51 -2.18 -9.22 -13.79
C GLY A 51 -2.90 -9.65 -12.51
N PHE A 52 -2.72 -8.92 -11.41
CA PHE A 52 -3.36 -9.24 -10.13
C PHE A 52 -4.88 -8.99 -10.16
N LEU A 53 -5.35 -7.98 -10.90
CA LEU A 53 -6.77 -7.74 -11.12
C LEU A 53 -7.45 -8.93 -11.81
N LEU A 54 -6.80 -9.52 -12.80
CA LEU A 54 -7.29 -10.73 -13.48
C LEU A 54 -7.24 -11.98 -12.59
N LEU A 55 -6.29 -12.06 -11.67
CA LEU A 55 -6.18 -13.15 -10.70
C LEU A 55 -7.19 -13.06 -9.55
N LEU A 56 -7.66 -11.86 -9.21
CA LEU A 56 -8.52 -11.62 -8.06
C LEU A 56 -9.82 -12.46 -8.08
N PRO A 57 -10.57 -12.57 -9.20
CA PRO A 57 -11.76 -13.43 -9.27
C PRO A 57 -11.47 -14.92 -9.06
N ILE A 58 -10.26 -15.37 -9.37
CA ILE A 58 -9.83 -16.76 -9.18
C ILE A 58 -9.44 -17.00 -7.71
N LEU A 59 -8.73 -16.04 -7.12
CA LEU A 59 -8.23 -16.15 -5.75
C LEU A 59 -9.33 -15.94 -4.70
N LEU A 60 -10.31 -15.10 -4.97
CA LEU A 60 -11.36 -14.75 -4.01
C LEU A 60 -12.18 -15.95 -3.50
N PRO A 61 -12.67 -16.87 -4.35
CA PRO A 61 -13.39 -18.05 -3.88
C PRO A 61 -12.49 -19.06 -3.13
N ILE A 62 -11.17 -19.04 -3.37
CA ILE A 62 -10.22 -19.98 -2.76
C ILE A 62 -9.74 -19.47 -1.40
N LEU A 63 -9.39 -18.20 -1.30
CA LEU A 63 -8.74 -17.61 -0.12
C LEU A 63 -9.71 -16.84 0.78
N GLY A 64 -10.80 -16.31 0.23
CA GLY A 64 -11.67 -15.35 0.90
C GLY A 64 -11.07 -13.94 1.01
N ALA A 65 -11.94 -12.95 1.25
CA ALA A 65 -11.55 -11.55 1.26
C ALA A 65 -10.52 -11.22 2.35
N LYS A 66 -10.68 -11.81 3.55
CA LYS A 66 -9.77 -11.57 4.68
C LYS A 66 -8.32 -11.93 4.35
N ARG A 67 -8.08 -13.12 3.79
CA ARG A 67 -6.72 -13.58 3.46
C ARG A 67 -6.11 -12.79 2.33
N ILE A 68 -6.92 -12.41 1.33
CA ILE A 68 -6.46 -11.56 0.22
C ILE A 68 -5.99 -10.19 0.74
N MET A 69 -6.76 -9.54 1.62
CA MET A 69 -6.35 -8.25 2.21
C MET A 69 -5.08 -8.37 3.06
N ILE A 70 -4.92 -9.48 3.81
CA ILE A 70 -3.70 -9.74 4.57
C ILE A 70 -2.49 -9.91 3.65
N LEU A 71 -2.63 -10.64 2.54
CA LEU A 71 -1.59 -10.77 1.54
C LEU A 71 -1.22 -9.41 0.93
N GLY A 72 -2.21 -8.54 0.67
CA GLY A 72 -1.96 -7.16 0.25
C GLY A 72 -1.15 -6.36 1.27
N MET A 73 -1.50 -6.44 2.56
CA MET A 73 -0.73 -5.77 3.63
C MET A 73 0.70 -6.33 3.75
N ALA A 74 0.87 -7.64 3.61
CA ALA A 74 2.19 -8.29 3.60
C ALA A 74 3.02 -7.86 2.38
N ALA A 75 2.40 -7.74 1.21
CA ALA A 75 3.05 -7.23 0.01
C ALA A 75 3.51 -5.78 0.18
N TRP A 76 2.72 -4.92 0.86
CA TRP A 76 3.14 -3.56 1.23
C TRP A 76 4.38 -3.57 2.13
N ALA A 77 4.40 -4.37 3.19
CA ALA A 77 5.54 -4.49 4.08
C ALA A 77 6.79 -4.99 3.34
N ALA A 78 6.64 -6.05 2.54
CA ALA A 78 7.73 -6.62 1.75
C ALA A 78 8.29 -5.62 0.72
N ARG A 79 7.42 -4.88 0.03
CA ARG A 79 7.81 -3.86 -0.95
C ARG A 79 8.71 -2.79 -0.34
N PHE A 80 8.29 -2.21 0.77
CA PHE A 80 9.08 -1.16 1.43
C PHE A 80 10.35 -1.71 2.07
N ALA A 81 10.35 -2.94 2.56
CA ALA A 81 11.57 -3.62 2.99
C ALA A 81 12.56 -3.79 1.83
N LEU A 82 12.09 -4.20 0.65
CA LEU A 82 12.95 -4.29 -0.55
C LEU A 82 13.57 -2.93 -0.92
N PHE A 83 12.81 -1.84 -0.84
CA PHE A 83 13.34 -0.49 -1.09
C PHE A 83 14.34 -0.05 -0.02
N ALA A 84 14.08 -0.34 1.26
CA ALA A 84 14.99 -0.04 2.36
C ALA A 84 16.35 -0.77 2.20
N TYR A 85 16.30 -2.06 1.89
CA TYR A 85 17.53 -2.85 1.72
C TYR A 85 18.24 -2.57 0.40
N PHE A 86 17.57 -2.13 -0.65
CA PHE A 86 18.20 -1.67 -1.88
C PHE A 86 19.12 -0.48 -1.63
N HIS A 87 18.79 0.41 -0.70
CA HIS A 87 19.68 1.52 -0.33
C HIS A 87 21.07 1.03 0.13
N GLU A 88 21.13 -0.10 0.83
CA GLU A 88 22.41 -0.71 1.27
C GLU A 88 23.12 -1.51 0.17
N GLN A 89 22.38 -1.97 -0.84
CA GLN A 89 22.88 -2.81 -1.93
C GLN A 89 22.40 -2.31 -3.30
N PRO A 90 22.89 -1.15 -3.78
CA PRO A 90 22.38 -0.53 -5.01
C PRO A 90 22.58 -1.35 -6.28
N THR A 91 23.46 -2.35 -6.26
CA THR A 91 23.65 -3.30 -7.36
C THR A 91 22.55 -4.36 -7.46
N ALA A 92 21.76 -4.56 -6.41
CA ALA A 92 20.68 -5.54 -6.37
C ALA A 92 19.40 -5.01 -7.03
N THR A 93 19.45 -4.70 -8.32
CA THR A 93 18.32 -4.15 -9.10
C THR A 93 17.05 -4.97 -9.00
N TRP A 94 17.14 -6.28 -8.72
CA TRP A 94 15.99 -7.15 -8.48
C TRP A 94 15.13 -6.71 -7.29
N MET A 95 15.72 -6.05 -6.29
CA MET A 95 14.96 -5.52 -5.13
C MET A 95 14.03 -4.39 -5.58
N VAL A 96 14.52 -3.48 -6.42
CA VAL A 96 13.70 -2.41 -7.00
C VAL A 96 12.59 -2.98 -7.86
N LEU A 97 12.93 -3.88 -8.79
CA LEU A 97 11.95 -4.50 -9.68
C LEU A 97 10.91 -5.30 -8.90
N GLY A 98 11.35 -6.08 -7.91
CA GLY A 98 10.45 -6.81 -7.02
C GLY A 98 9.50 -5.87 -6.25
N GLY A 99 10.03 -4.80 -5.67
CA GLY A 99 9.21 -3.77 -5.01
C GLY A 99 8.22 -3.09 -5.95
N ILE A 100 8.60 -2.83 -7.20
CA ILE A 100 7.71 -2.26 -8.23
C ILE A 100 6.65 -3.28 -8.63
N LEU A 101 7.00 -4.52 -8.92
CA LEU A 101 6.07 -5.57 -9.34
C LEU A 101 5.07 -5.98 -8.25
N LEU A 102 5.40 -5.80 -6.97
CA LEU A 102 4.44 -5.98 -5.89
C LEU A 102 3.30 -4.95 -5.91
N HIS A 103 3.37 -3.91 -6.77
CA HIS A 103 2.36 -2.84 -6.82
C HIS A 103 0.94 -3.36 -7.03
N GLY A 104 0.74 -4.21 -8.02
CA GLY A 104 -0.57 -4.77 -8.31
C GLY A 104 -1.15 -5.54 -7.13
N MET A 105 -0.34 -6.40 -6.49
CA MET A 105 -0.77 -7.11 -5.29
C MET A 105 -1.11 -6.16 -4.13
N CYS A 106 -0.29 -5.13 -3.92
CA CYS A 106 -0.53 -4.12 -2.90
C CYS A 106 -1.85 -3.37 -3.13
N TYR A 107 -2.08 -2.95 -4.37
CA TYR A 107 -3.22 -2.10 -4.72
C TYR A 107 -4.51 -2.91 -4.84
N ASP A 108 -4.52 -3.97 -5.63
CA ASP A 108 -5.73 -4.73 -5.91
C ASP A 108 -6.24 -5.49 -4.69
N PHE A 109 -5.34 -6.10 -3.92
CA PHE A 109 -5.74 -6.89 -2.76
C PHE A 109 -6.22 -6.05 -1.57
N ILE A 110 -5.96 -4.74 -1.58
CA ILE A 110 -6.48 -3.82 -0.57
C ILE A 110 -7.62 -2.97 -1.15
N PHE A 111 -7.36 -2.22 -2.23
CA PHE A 111 -8.30 -1.20 -2.68
C PHE A 111 -9.40 -1.75 -3.59
N VAL A 112 -9.09 -2.65 -4.52
CA VAL A 112 -10.12 -3.27 -5.36
C VAL A 112 -10.96 -4.24 -4.51
N MET A 113 -10.31 -5.11 -3.73
CA MET A 113 -11.01 -6.00 -2.80
C MET A 113 -11.82 -5.23 -1.76
N GLY A 114 -11.27 -4.12 -1.28
CA GLY A 114 -11.95 -3.23 -0.35
C GLY A 114 -13.24 -2.64 -0.91
N ARG A 115 -13.22 -2.17 -2.16
CA ARG A 115 -14.43 -1.68 -2.85
C ARG A 115 -15.48 -2.78 -2.98
N MET A 116 -15.08 -4.00 -3.37
CA MET A 116 -15.99 -5.15 -3.43
C MET A 116 -16.60 -5.47 -2.06
N TYR A 117 -15.82 -5.38 -0.99
CA TYR A 117 -16.31 -5.57 0.38
C TYR A 117 -17.31 -4.49 0.79
N VAL A 118 -17.05 -3.21 0.49
CA VAL A 118 -17.96 -2.08 0.76
C VAL A 118 -19.26 -2.27 0.02
N ASP A 119 -19.25 -2.66 -1.25
CA ASP A 119 -20.45 -2.94 -2.05
C ASP A 119 -21.33 -4.02 -1.41
N LYS A 120 -20.69 -5.13 -1.03
CA LYS A 120 -21.40 -6.24 -0.37
C LYS A 120 -21.99 -5.83 0.99
N ALA A 121 -21.25 -5.03 1.78
CA ALA A 121 -21.66 -4.63 3.12
C ALA A 121 -22.77 -3.56 3.13
N ALA A 122 -22.78 -2.67 2.13
CA ALA A 122 -23.74 -1.56 2.06
C ALA A 122 -25.12 -1.95 1.51
N GLY A 123 -25.18 -3.02 0.70
CA GLY A 123 -26.41 -3.37 -0.04
C GLY A 123 -26.74 -2.36 -1.15
N ASP A 124 -27.77 -2.67 -1.95
CA ASP A 124 -28.03 -1.93 -3.20
C ASP A 124 -28.42 -0.46 -2.97
N SER A 125 -29.20 -0.16 -1.94
CA SER A 125 -29.74 1.18 -1.67
C SER A 125 -28.68 2.19 -1.19
N LEU A 126 -27.60 1.73 -0.55
CA LEU A 126 -26.57 2.59 0.03
C LEU A 126 -25.20 2.46 -0.66
N ARG A 127 -25.09 1.64 -1.70
CA ARG A 127 -23.82 1.31 -2.39
C ARG A 127 -23.03 2.56 -2.81
N ALA A 128 -23.67 3.47 -3.53
CA ALA A 128 -23.01 4.68 -4.03
C ALA A 128 -22.50 5.58 -2.88
N SER A 129 -23.31 5.77 -1.83
CA SER A 129 -22.94 6.57 -0.67
C SER A 129 -21.81 5.94 0.13
N ALA A 130 -21.82 4.61 0.31
CA ALA A 130 -20.79 3.87 1.00
C ALA A 130 -19.43 3.92 0.24
N GLN A 131 -19.47 3.78 -1.08
CA GLN A 131 -18.27 3.93 -1.94
C GLN A 131 -17.73 5.36 -1.88
N GLY A 132 -18.59 6.37 -1.96
CA GLY A 132 -18.19 7.76 -1.82
C GLY A 132 -17.55 8.04 -0.47
N LEU A 133 -18.15 7.57 0.64
CA LEU A 133 -17.59 7.71 1.99
C LEU A 133 -16.24 6.98 2.10
N HIS A 134 -16.14 5.76 1.59
CA HIS A 134 -14.88 5.00 1.60
C HIS A 134 -13.78 5.75 0.82
N ALA A 135 -14.09 6.29 -0.35
CA ALA A 135 -13.13 7.05 -1.16
C ALA A 135 -12.67 8.34 -0.46
N VAL A 136 -13.57 9.12 0.12
CA VAL A 136 -13.23 10.34 0.89
C VAL A 136 -12.38 10.00 2.09
N PHE A 137 -12.72 8.92 2.81
CA PHE A 137 -11.99 8.52 4.00
C PHE A 137 -10.59 7.96 3.69
N THR A 138 -10.45 7.19 2.62
CA THR A 138 -9.16 6.59 2.20
C THR A 138 -8.35 7.53 1.31
N LEU A 139 -8.79 7.73 0.07
CA LEU A 139 -8.05 8.50 -0.94
C LEU A 139 -8.08 10.01 -0.67
N GLY A 140 -9.07 10.52 0.09
CA GLY A 140 -9.07 11.89 0.57
C GLY A 140 -8.25 12.03 1.86
N ALA A 141 -8.88 11.79 3.01
CA ALA A 141 -8.28 12.03 4.32
C ALA A 141 -7.04 11.17 4.60
N GLY A 142 -7.07 9.87 4.24
CA GLY A 142 -5.96 8.96 4.46
C GLY A 142 -4.71 9.36 3.67
N MET A 143 -4.87 9.70 2.39
CA MET A 143 -3.76 10.20 1.56
C MET A 143 -3.24 11.56 2.02
N PHE A 144 -4.13 12.46 2.45
CA PHE A 144 -3.72 13.76 2.99
C PHE A 144 -2.83 13.60 4.22
N VAL A 145 -3.30 12.85 5.23
CA VAL A 145 -2.53 12.56 6.45
C VAL A 145 -1.24 11.82 6.10
N GLY A 146 -1.30 10.87 5.19
CA GLY A 146 -0.14 10.10 4.77
C GLY A 146 0.92 10.95 4.05
N SER A 147 0.51 11.86 3.17
CA SER A 147 1.43 12.76 2.48
C SER A 147 2.12 13.71 3.45
N TRP A 148 1.36 14.26 4.40
CA TRP A 148 1.93 15.09 5.46
C TRP A 148 2.93 14.32 6.32
N LEU A 149 2.55 13.14 6.83
CA LEU A 149 3.44 12.29 7.63
C LEU A 149 4.68 11.85 6.86
N SER A 150 4.53 11.49 5.58
CA SER A 150 5.67 11.09 4.75
C SER A 150 6.67 12.24 4.57
N GLY A 151 6.19 13.47 4.45
CA GLY A 151 7.04 14.66 4.40
C GLY A 151 7.79 14.89 5.72
N VAL A 152 7.10 14.77 6.88
CA VAL A 152 7.73 14.90 8.20
C VAL A 152 8.82 13.83 8.41
N VAL A 153 8.53 12.58 8.05
CA VAL A 153 9.50 11.48 8.15
C VAL A 153 10.70 11.71 7.24
N ALA A 154 10.47 12.07 5.97
CA ALA A 154 11.55 12.34 5.05
C ALA A 154 12.44 13.49 5.53
N GLN A 155 11.84 14.58 6.00
CA GLN A 155 12.58 15.71 6.57
C GLN A 155 13.42 15.31 7.79
N HIS A 156 12.88 14.45 8.66
CA HIS A 156 13.59 13.97 9.85
C HIS A 156 14.83 13.12 9.51
N TYR A 157 14.74 12.33 8.44
CA TYR A 157 15.82 11.46 7.95
C TYR A 157 16.60 12.07 6.77
N THR A 158 16.58 13.39 6.63
CA THR A 158 17.39 14.15 5.68
C THR A 158 18.44 14.95 6.45
N ASN A 159 19.70 14.82 6.07
CA ASN A 159 20.79 15.55 6.74
C ASN A 159 20.90 17.01 6.24
N ALA A 160 21.80 17.79 6.85
CA ALA A 160 22.01 19.20 6.51
C ALA A 160 22.52 19.41 5.06
N GLN A 161 23.02 18.39 4.39
CA GLN A 161 23.47 18.39 3.00
C GLN A 161 22.37 17.93 2.03
N ASN A 162 21.11 17.81 2.48
CA ASN A 162 19.97 17.30 1.73
C ASN A 162 20.13 15.85 1.22
N VAL A 163 20.89 15.02 1.92
CA VAL A 163 21.00 13.59 1.62
C VAL A 163 20.01 12.82 2.47
N HIS A 164 19.18 12.00 1.81
CA HIS A 164 18.15 11.19 2.46
C HIS A 164 18.73 9.86 2.98
N ASP A 165 18.40 9.51 4.22
CA ASP A 165 18.53 8.13 4.70
C ASP A 165 17.33 7.29 4.21
N TRP A 166 17.43 6.83 2.97
CA TRP A 166 16.36 6.07 2.33
C TRP A 166 16.02 4.78 3.05
N LYS A 167 16.99 4.15 3.74
CA LYS A 167 16.71 2.96 4.54
C LYS A 167 15.74 3.30 5.67
N ALA A 168 16.03 4.31 6.47
CA ALA A 168 15.17 4.73 7.57
C ALA A 168 13.80 5.20 7.06
N ILE A 169 13.76 5.98 5.98
CA ILE A 169 12.52 6.47 5.36
C ILE A 169 11.61 5.30 4.94
N TRP A 170 12.14 4.26 4.27
CA TRP A 170 11.35 3.14 3.80
C TRP A 170 10.99 2.12 4.88
N LEU A 171 11.78 2.02 5.96
CA LEU A 171 11.43 1.15 7.09
C LEU A 171 10.18 1.62 7.82
N VAL A 172 9.91 2.93 7.86
CA VAL A 172 8.68 3.46 8.52
C VAL A 172 7.42 2.87 7.88
N PRO A 173 7.13 3.04 6.58
CA PRO A 173 5.93 2.45 5.96
C PRO A 173 5.97 0.92 5.93
N ALA A 174 7.15 0.27 5.92
CA ALA A 174 7.26 -1.18 6.04
C ALA A 174 6.72 -1.67 7.38
N VAL A 175 7.18 -1.07 8.48
CA VAL A 175 6.75 -1.42 9.85
C VAL A 175 5.27 -1.08 10.04
N MET A 176 4.79 0.08 9.55
CA MET A 176 3.38 0.44 9.61
C MET A 176 2.49 -0.60 8.93
N SER A 177 2.86 -1.02 7.71
CA SER A 177 2.11 -2.03 6.96
C SER A 177 2.13 -3.38 7.67
N ALA A 178 3.27 -3.81 8.20
CA ALA A 178 3.41 -5.04 8.96
C ALA A 178 2.58 -5.03 10.26
N ALA A 179 2.54 -3.90 10.97
CA ALA A 179 1.79 -3.75 12.21
C ALA A 179 0.26 -3.83 12.01
N LEU A 180 -0.23 -3.48 10.82
CA LEU A 180 -1.66 -3.62 10.50
C LEU A 180 -2.10 -5.08 10.37
N ILE A 181 -1.20 -6.00 10.02
CA ILE A 181 -1.53 -7.43 9.82
C ILE A 181 -2.12 -8.06 11.09
N PRO A 182 -1.45 -8.05 12.26
CA PRO A 182 -2.01 -8.65 13.47
C PRO A 182 -3.28 -7.95 13.93
N VAL A 183 -3.38 -6.62 13.76
CA VAL A 183 -4.60 -5.86 14.10
C VAL A 183 -5.77 -6.34 13.24
N PHE A 184 -5.58 -6.44 11.92
CA PHE A 184 -6.61 -6.89 10.99
C PHE A 184 -6.97 -8.37 11.23
N LEU A 185 -5.99 -9.23 11.46
CA LEU A 185 -6.20 -10.64 11.79
C LEU A 185 -7.08 -10.83 13.01
N ALA A 186 -6.83 -10.06 14.08
CA ALA A 186 -7.52 -10.20 15.36
C ALA A 186 -8.93 -9.60 15.33
N LEU A 187 -9.12 -8.48 14.66
CA LEU A 187 -10.32 -7.67 14.78
C LEU A 187 -11.30 -7.82 13.61
N PHE A 188 -10.80 -8.08 12.39
CA PHE A 188 -11.65 -8.25 11.21
C PHE A 188 -12.21 -9.67 11.16
N ARG A 189 -13.54 -9.78 11.06
CA ARG A 189 -14.24 -11.05 10.88
C ARG A 189 -15.00 -11.01 9.56
N GLU A 190 -14.66 -11.90 8.65
CA GLU A 190 -15.39 -12.12 7.42
C GLU A 190 -16.74 -12.76 7.75
N LYS A 191 -17.83 -12.19 7.19
CA LYS A 191 -19.21 -12.73 7.31
C LYS A 191 -19.58 -13.42 6.02
#